data_759e7ea8dc74b81c91cd448f2af212db
#
_entry.id   759e7ea8dc74b81c91cd448f2af212db
#
_cell.length_a   1.000
_cell.length_b   1.000
_cell.length_c   1.000
_cell.angle_alpha   90.00
_cell.angle_beta   90.00
_cell.angle_gamma   90.00
#
_symmetry.space_group_name_H-M   'P 1'
#
loop_
_entity.id
_entity.type
_entity.pdbx_description
1 polymer ?
#
loop_
_entity_poly.entity_id
_entity_poly.type
_entity_poly.pdbx_seq_one_letter_code
_entity_poly.pdbx_strand_id
1 'polypeptide(L)'
;MRPSPVSDVELLRSIISSKPTRFILNQLVKKCKIDGDSRVEVALELIAGTRKTACLICTHIVTPLVKKIIAKGAQLFGSNENDVREQFKQPYWRKGVASALKGIAKFGARKPFTPGAPLLIVWDFTYRCNLKCKHCYSSAGLNNLYEMDTNEALLTVEKLADADVTSLAFSGGEPLMRKDFFEVARAAYEHGMYTALATNGTLITREIAKKLKESGIKYVQISLDGAKPETHNSFRGTSWAYERTLKGIRNCIEEGLFVEIATTVTKLNYNEIWDII
;
A
#
# COMPACT_ATOMS: atom_id res chain seq x y z
N MET A 1 -1.73 41.29 7.58
CA MET A 1 -2.61 40.11 7.49
C MET A 1 -1.83 38.98 6.84
N ARG A 2 -1.61 37.87 7.51
CA ARG A 2 -1.05 36.67 6.86
C ARG A 2 -2.16 36.10 5.96
N PRO A 3 -1.89 35.77 4.68
CA PRO A 3 -2.89 35.13 3.81
C PRO A 3 -3.38 33.83 4.46
N SER A 4 -4.65 33.50 4.28
CA SER A 4 -5.21 32.28 4.83
C SER A 4 -4.54 31.07 4.18
N PRO A 5 -4.29 29.95 4.91
CA PRO A 5 -3.66 28.75 4.35
C PRO A 5 -4.39 28.19 3.13
N VAL A 6 -5.68 28.48 3.00
CA VAL A 6 -6.51 28.06 1.86
C VAL A 6 -6.13 28.79 0.56
N SER A 7 -5.73 30.08 0.65
CA SER A 7 -5.32 30.87 -0.54
C SER A 7 -3.98 30.36 -1.12
N ASP A 8 -3.06 29.94 -0.26
CA ASP A 8 -1.74 29.44 -0.69
C ASP A 8 -1.85 28.07 -1.38
N VAL A 9 -2.73 27.19 -0.89
CA VAL A 9 -3.02 25.90 -1.51
C VAL A 9 -3.68 26.06 -2.89
N GLU A 10 -4.62 27.00 -3.04
CA GLU A 10 -5.28 27.26 -4.32
C GLU A 10 -4.34 27.91 -5.34
N LEU A 11 -3.48 28.82 -4.89
CA LEU A 11 -2.45 29.40 -5.74
C LEU A 11 -1.45 28.33 -6.21
N LEU A 12 -0.97 27.49 -5.30
CA LEU A 12 -0.08 26.37 -5.62
C LEU A 12 -0.74 25.42 -6.63
N ARG A 13 -2.01 25.09 -6.43
CA ARG A 13 -2.80 24.26 -7.34
C ARG A 13 -2.90 24.87 -8.75
N SER A 14 -3.15 26.18 -8.85
CA SER A 14 -3.20 26.89 -10.12
C SER A 14 -1.86 26.84 -10.86
N ILE A 15 -0.74 27.10 -10.16
CA ILE A 15 0.61 27.04 -10.72
C ILE A 15 0.94 25.64 -11.22
N ILE A 16 0.68 24.60 -10.40
CA ILE A 16 0.98 23.21 -10.74
C ILE A 16 0.12 22.73 -11.93
N SER A 17 -1.10 23.23 -12.07
CA SER A 17 -2.01 22.86 -13.15
C SER A 17 -1.76 23.64 -14.45
N SER A 18 -0.90 24.64 -14.45
CA SER A 18 -0.61 25.46 -15.63
C SER A 18 0.03 24.60 -16.76
N LYS A 19 -0.25 24.97 -18.02
CA LYS A 19 0.30 24.25 -19.19
C LYS A 19 1.82 24.15 -19.18
N PRO A 20 2.62 25.21 -18.85
CA PRO A 20 4.07 25.13 -18.78
C PRO A 20 4.55 24.13 -17.71
N THR A 21 3.99 24.20 -16.50
CA THR A 21 4.36 23.29 -15.40
C THR A 21 4.04 21.85 -15.74
N ARG A 22 2.87 21.59 -16.30
CA ARG A 22 2.48 20.24 -16.75
C ARG A 22 3.39 19.70 -17.86
N PHE A 23 3.86 20.55 -18.77
CA PHE A 23 4.83 20.17 -19.78
C PHE A 23 6.15 19.70 -19.13
N ILE A 24 6.68 20.48 -18.17
CA ILE A 24 7.88 20.11 -17.41
C ILE A 24 7.66 18.81 -16.66
N LEU A 25 6.55 18.68 -15.93
CA LEU A 25 6.21 17.43 -15.21
C LEU A 25 6.14 16.23 -16.14
N ASN A 26 5.54 16.39 -17.34
CA ASN A 26 5.53 15.31 -18.34
C ASN A 26 6.94 14.86 -18.76
N GLN A 27 7.92 15.78 -18.83
CA GLN A 27 9.30 15.38 -19.14
C GLN A 27 9.97 14.67 -17.97
N LEU A 28 9.65 15.05 -16.74
CA LEU A 28 10.20 14.45 -15.52
C LEU A 28 9.67 13.02 -15.29
N VAL A 29 8.39 12.76 -15.58
CA VAL A 29 7.79 11.43 -15.37
C VAL A 29 8.01 10.45 -16.52
N LYS A 30 8.62 10.89 -17.63
CA LYS A 30 8.97 9.98 -18.74
C LYS A 30 10.05 8.99 -18.31
N LYS A 31 9.94 7.78 -18.84
CA LYS A 31 10.96 6.74 -18.70
C LYS A 31 12.28 7.22 -19.32
N CYS A 32 13.37 7.11 -18.57
CA CYS A 32 14.72 7.41 -19.08
C CYS A 32 15.18 6.21 -19.91
N LYS A 33 15.54 6.45 -21.17
CA LYS A 33 15.99 5.38 -22.07
C LYS A 33 17.32 4.73 -21.63
N ILE A 34 18.14 5.47 -20.86
CA ILE A 34 19.44 5.00 -20.39
C ILE A 34 19.30 4.30 -19.04
N ASP A 35 18.56 4.92 -18.11
CA ASP A 35 18.47 4.46 -16.73
C ASP A 35 17.34 3.43 -16.48
N GLY A 36 16.41 3.27 -17.45
CA GLY A 36 15.35 2.26 -17.39
C GLY A 36 14.07 2.66 -16.65
N ASP A 37 14.16 3.56 -15.67
CA ASP A 37 13.04 4.01 -14.83
C ASP A 37 12.56 5.41 -15.22
N SER A 38 11.46 5.89 -14.60
CA SER A 38 11.07 7.28 -14.79
C SER A 38 12.15 8.21 -14.24
N ARG A 39 12.38 9.35 -14.91
CA ARG A 39 13.43 10.29 -14.49
C ARG A 39 13.25 10.77 -13.04
N VAL A 40 12.00 10.88 -12.58
CA VAL A 40 11.68 11.21 -11.19
C VAL A 40 12.13 10.10 -10.25
N GLU A 41 11.84 8.84 -10.56
CA GLU A 41 12.28 7.70 -9.72
C GLU A 41 13.81 7.62 -9.65
N VAL A 42 14.50 7.76 -10.79
CA VAL A 42 15.97 7.83 -10.83
C VAL A 42 16.50 8.96 -9.94
N ALA A 43 15.88 10.15 -9.99
CA ALA A 43 16.27 11.28 -9.14
C ALA A 43 16.04 11.00 -7.65
N LEU A 44 14.91 10.37 -7.30
CA LEU A 44 14.58 9.98 -5.92
C LEU A 44 15.54 8.91 -5.40
N GLU A 45 15.95 7.97 -6.23
CA GLU A 45 16.97 6.97 -5.88
C GLU A 45 18.35 7.58 -5.61
N LEU A 46 18.77 8.55 -6.45
CA LEU A 46 20.00 9.31 -6.23
C LEU A 46 19.94 10.12 -4.93
N ILE A 47 18.82 10.78 -4.65
CA ILE A 47 18.59 11.53 -3.41
C ILE A 47 18.61 10.60 -2.19
N ALA A 48 17.96 9.43 -2.28
CA ALA A 48 17.93 8.43 -1.22
C ALA A 48 19.29 7.71 -1.03
N GLY A 49 20.18 7.77 -2.02
CA GLY A 49 21.46 7.06 -2.01
C GLY A 49 21.33 5.56 -2.33
N THR A 50 20.20 5.12 -2.86
CA THR A 50 19.98 3.74 -3.31
C THR A 50 20.55 3.47 -4.71
N ARG A 51 20.76 4.52 -5.51
CA ARG A 51 21.45 4.50 -6.80
C ARG A 51 22.70 5.37 -6.72
N LYS A 52 23.82 4.89 -7.27
CA LYS A 52 25.11 5.62 -7.25
C LYS A 52 25.35 6.45 -8.51
N THR A 53 24.86 5.99 -9.66
CA THR A 53 25.10 6.60 -10.96
C THR A 53 23.86 6.63 -11.82
N ALA A 54 23.72 7.67 -12.63
CA ALA A 54 22.66 7.79 -13.63
C ALA A 54 23.17 8.60 -14.83
N CYS A 55 22.34 8.72 -15.88
CA CYS A 55 22.68 9.52 -17.04
C CYS A 55 22.86 11.01 -16.68
N LEU A 56 23.59 11.76 -17.52
CA LEU A 56 23.90 13.18 -17.28
C LEU A 56 22.64 14.03 -17.05
N ILE A 57 21.56 13.77 -17.79
CA ILE A 57 20.31 14.52 -17.64
C ILE A 57 19.67 14.24 -16.27
N CYS A 58 19.57 12.96 -15.87
CA CYS A 58 19.00 12.59 -14.57
C CYS A 58 19.86 13.14 -13.42
N THR A 59 21.19 13.08 -13.53
CA THR A 59 22.11 13.52 -12.46
C THR A 59 22.13 15.04 -12.33
N HIS A 60 22.33 15.79 -13.44
CA HIS A 60 22.64 17.22 -13.36
C HIS A 60 21.46 18.14 -13.57
N ILE A 61 20.36 17.67 -14.16
CA ILE A 61 19.16 18.49 -14.41
C ILE A 61 18.00 18.06 -13.53
N VAL A 62 17.64 16.77 -13.59
CA VAL A 62 16.42 16.29 -12.93
C VAL A 62 16.59 16.21 -11.42
N THR A 63 17.69 15.63 -10.94
CA THR A 63 17.92 15.46 -9.49
C THR A 63 17.95 16.76 -8.71
N PRO A 64 18.68 17.82 -9.14
CA PRO A 64 18.64 19.11 -8.44
C PRO A 64 17.25 19.74 -8.42
N LEU A 65 16.48 19.61 -9.51
CA LEU A 65 15.12 20.12 -9.58
C LEU A 65 14.19 19.40 -8.62
N VAL A 66 14.20 18.06 -8.64
CA VAL A 66 13.40 17.22 -7.73
C VAL A 66 13.78 17.48 -6.28
N LYS A 67 15.08 17.60 -5.97
CA LYS A 67 15.56 17.94 -4.62
C LYS A 67 14.99 19.26 -4.10
N LYS A 68 14.96 20.31 -4.93
CA LYS A 68 14.36 21.61 -4.57
C LYS A 68 12.86 21.49 -4.29
N ILE A 69 12.13 20.71 -5.09
CA ILE A 69 10.69 20.50 -4.91
C ILE A 69 10.43 19.77 -3.58
N ILE A 70 11.22 18.72 -3.28
CA ILE A 70 11.10 17.96 -2.05
C ILE A 70 11.41 18.84 -0.82
N ALA A 71 12.51 19.58 -0.85
CA ALA A 71 12.90 20.46 0.26
C ALA A 71 11.80 21.49 0.57
N LYS A 72 11.23 22.10 -0.48
CA LYS A 72 10.12 23.06 -0.31
C LYS A 72 8.83 22.39 0.20
N GLY A 73 8.54 21.17 -0.29
CA GLY A 73 7.43 20.36 0.22
C GLY A 73 7.62 19.99 1.68
N ALA A 74 8.78 19.49 2.07
CA ALA A 74 9.11 19.14 3.45
C ALA A 74 8.89 20.34 4.40
N GLN A 75 9.38 21.52 4.03
CA GLN A 75 9.18 22.76 4.82
C GLN A 75 7.69 23.11 4.99
N LEU A 76 6.88 23.00 3.93
CA LEU A 76 5.45 23.31 3.96
C LEU A 76 4.67 22.36 4.88
N PHE A 77 5.10 21.12 5.00
CA PHE A 77 4.46 20.11 5.85
C PHE A 77 5.16 19.89 7.20
N GLY A 78 6.16 20.73 7.53
CA GLY A 78 6.89 20.62 8.80
C GLY A 78 7.72 19.35 8.96
N SER A 79 8.10 18.72 7.83
CA SER A 79 8.89 17.50 7.81
C SER A 79 10.39 17.80 7.67
N ASN A 80 11.25 16.92 8.21
CA ASN A 80 12.69 17.02 8.05
C ASN A 80 13.12 16.39 6.71
N GLU A 81 14.04 17.03 5.99
CA GLU A 81 14.56 16.50 4.71
C GLU A 81 15.22 15.11 4.86
N ASN A 82 15.84 14.83 6.01
CA ASN A 82 16.44 13.53 6.28
C ASN A 82 15.38 12.42 6.41
N ASP A 83 14.26 12.71 7.09
CA ASP A 83 13.17 11.75 7.23
C ASP A 83 12.55 11.42 5.87
N VAL A 84 12.34 12.43 5.04
CA VAL A 84 11.84 12.27 3.66
C VAL A 84 12.82 11.46 2.81
N ARG A 85 14.13 11.70 2.96
CA ARG A 85 15.18 10.92 2.29
C ARG A 85 15.17 9.45 2.70
N GLU A 86 15.02 9.16 3.99
CA GLU A 86 14.91 7.78 4.50
C GLU A 86 13.69 7.05 3.92
N GLN A 87 12.54 7.74 3.84
CA GLN A 87 11.34 7.16 3.21
C GLN A 87 11.59 6.77 1.75
N PHE A 88 12.34 7.57 0.99
CA PHE A 88 12.64 7.26 -0.40
C PHE A 88 13.62 6.09 -0.61
N LYS A 89 14.20 5.53 0.43
CA LYS A 89 14.89 4.22 0.33
C LYS A 89 13.91 3.10 -0.04
N GLN A 90 12.64 3.26 0.31
CA GLN A 90 11.60 2.30 -0.01
C GLN A 90 11.04 2.53 -1.43
N PRO A 91 11.00 1.50 -2.31
CA PRO A 91 10.55 1.65 -3.70
C PRO A 91 9.13 2.19 -3.84
N TYR A 92 8.21 1.72 -3.01
CA TYR A 92 6.80 2.14 -3.08
C TYR A 92 6.60 3.65 -2.82
N TRP A 93 7.42 4.29 -1.99
CA TRP A 93 7.37 5.74 -1.82
C TRP A 93 7.78 6.47 -3.09
N ARG A 94 8.83 6.02 -3.77
CA ARG A 94 9.29 6.61 -5.04
C ARG A 94 8.24 6.43 -6.12
N LYS A 95 7.68 5.21 -6.26
CA LYS A 95 6.59 4.90 -7.19
C LYS A 95 5.34 5.75 -6.90
N GLY A 96 4.97 5.92 -5.63
CA GLY A 96 3.84 6.75 -5.22
C GLY A 96 4.00 8.22 -5.64
N VAL A 97 5.16 8.82 -5.41
CA VAL A 97 5.47 10.18 -5.86
C VAL A 97 5.46 10.28 -7.39
N ALA A 98 6.08 9.32 -8.08
CA ALA A 98 6.08 9.30 -9.55
C ALA A 98 4.65 9.18 -10.11
N SER A 99 3.81 8.30 -9.55
CA SER A 99 2.41 8.16 -9.92
C SER A 99 1.60 9.44 -9.67
N ALA A 100 1.79 10.09 -8.52
CA ALA A 100 1.14 11.37 -8.24
C ALA A 100 1.53 12.44 -9.26
N LEU A 101 2.81 12.57 -9.59
CA LEU A 101 3.31 13.52 -10.59
C LEU A 101 2.82 13.19 -12.01
N LYS A 102 2.75 11.89 -12.39
CA LYS A 102 2.13 11.45 -13.65
C LYS A 102 0.66 11.90 -13.74
N GLY A 103 -0.09 11.73 -12.66
CA GLY A 103 -1.48 12.18 -12.57
C GLY A 103 -1.61 13.69 -12.77
N ILE A 104 -0.82 14.48 -12.07
CA ILE A 104 -0.80 15.94 -12.21
C ILE A 104 -0.39 16.37 -13.62
N ALA A 105 0.65 15.75 -14.17
CA ALA A 105 1.11 16.03 -15.53
C ALA A 105 0.02 15.80 -16.59
N LYS A 106 -0.72 14.69 -16.45
CA LYS A 106 -1.76 14.29 -17.41
C LYS A 106 -3.09 15.04 -17.20
N PHE A 107 -3.55 15.16 -15.95
CA PHE A 107 -4.89 15.61 -15.61
C PHE A 107 -4.94 16.98 -14.92
N GLY A 108 -3.78 17.52 -14.49
CA GLY A 108 -3.70 18.70 -13.61
C GLY A 108 -4.00 18.35 -12.14
N ALA A 109 -3.75 19.28 -11.24
CA ALA A 109 -4.08 19.17 -9.81
C ALA A 109 -5.57 19.48 -9.58
N ARG A 110 -6.44 18.56 -9.93
CA ARG A 110 -7.90 18.71 -9.81
C ARG A 110 -8.48 17.92 -8.61
N LYS A 111 -9.71 18.21 -8.25
CA LYS A 111 -10.49 17.43 -7.27
C LYS A 111 -11.62 16.70 -8.01
N PRO A 112 -11.83 15.40 -7.79
CA PRO A 112 -10.96 14.52 -7.00
C PRO A 112 -9.58 14.35 -7.66
N PHE A 113 -8.54 14.06 -6.84
CA PHE A 113 -7.19 13.79 -7.34
C PHE A 113 -7.15 12.49 -8.14
N THR A 114 -6.47 12.52 -9.29
CA THR A 114 -6.33 11.35 -10.15
C THR A 114 -4.83 11.04 -10.30
N PRO A 115 -4.32 9.96 -9.68
CA PRO A 115 -2.92 9.53 -9.87
C PRO A 115 -2.69 8.96 -11.27
N GLY A 116 -1.42 8.72 -11.62
CA GLY A 116 -1.03 8.14 -12.91
C GLY A 116 -1.35 6.65 -13.02
N ALA A 117 -1.41 5.97 -11.87
CA ALA A 117 -1.79 4.57 -11.72
C ALA A 117 -2.57 4.40 -10.41
N PRO A 118 -3.30 3.31 -10.19
CA PRO A 118 -3.89 3.00 -8.90
C PRO A 118 -2.83 2.99 -7.80
N LEU A 119 -3.08 3.71 -6.70
CA LEU A 119 -2.15 3.73 -5.56
C LEU A 119 -2.28 2.45 -4.72
N LEU A 120 -3.46 1.87 -4.67
CA LEU A 120 -3.76 0.64 -3.95
C LEU A 120 -4.67 -0.24 -4.78
N ILE A 121 -4.32 -1.49 -4.90
CA ILE A 121 -5.19 -2.58 -5.35
C ILE A 121 -5.49 -3.47 -4.15
N VAL A 122 -6.77 -3.72 -3.89
CA VAL A 122 -7.24 -4.77 -2.99
C VAL A 122 -7.63 -5.96 -3.85
N TRP A 123 -6.94 -7.07 -3.67
CA TRP A 123 -7.12 -8.27 -4.48
C TRP A 123 -7.84 -9.35 -3.68
N ASP A 124 -9.04 -9.72 -4.10
CA ASP A 124 -9.71 -10.93 -3.62
C ASP A 124 -8.96 -12.15 -4.15
N PHE A 125 -7.86 -12.50 -3.43
CA PHE A 125 -6.85 -13.45 -3.85
C PHE A 125 -7.38 -14.89 -3.91
N THR A 126 -8.37 -15.20 -3.04
CA THR A 126 -9.08 -16.47 -2.99
C THR A 126 -10.50 -16.28 -2.47
N TYR A 127 -11.40 -17.14 -2.89
CA TYR A 127 -12.75 -17.25 -2.28
C TYR A 127 -12.82 -18.35 -1.23
N ARG A 128 -11.74 -19.12 -1.01
CA ARG A 128 -11.67 -20.10 0.08
C ARG A 128 -11.54 -19.37 1.41
N CYS A 129 -12.29 -19.83 2.39
CA CYS A 129 -12.20 -19.30 3.75
C CYS A 129 -12.47 -20.42 4.76
N ASN A 130 -11.79 -20.39 5.89
CA ASN A 130 -11.99 -21.32 7.00
C ASN A 130 -13.03 -20.82 8.00
N LEU A 131 -13.70 -19.66 7.73
CA LEU A 131 -14.76 -19.08 8.52
C LEU A 131 -16.05 -18.90 7.70
N LYS A 132 -17.19 -18.67 8.40
CA LYS A 132 -18.52 -18.43 7.82
C LYS A 132 -19.11 -17.16 8.41
N CYS A 133 -18.45 -16.03 8.21
CA CYS A 133 -18.82 -14.74 8.80
C CYS A 133 -20.22 -14.29 8.33
N LYS A 134 -21.06 -13.84 9.26
CA LYS A 134 -22.41 -13.35 8.95
C LYS A 134 -22.44 -12.12 8.05
N HIS A 135 -21.39 -11.30 8.10
CA HIS A 135 -21.24 -10.04 7.36
C HIS A 135 -20.24 -10.15 6.20
N CYS A 136 -19.94 -11.37 5.71
CA CYS A 136 -18.97 -11.58 4.66
C CYS A 136 -19.39 -10.87 3.36
N TYR A 137 -18.67 -9.82 2.96
CA TYR A 137 -18.96 -9.08 1.74
C TYR A 137 -18.56 -9.84 0.46
N SER A 138 -17.52 -10.69 0.55
CA SER A 138 -17.04 -11.49 -0.58
C SER A 138 -17.81 -12.80 -0.75
N SER A 139 -18.74 -13.13 0.15
CA SER A 139 -19.45 -14.43 0.15
C SER A 139 -18.49 -15.63 0.05
N ALA A 140 -17.38 -15.56 0.76
CA ALA A 140 -16.33 -16.55 0.70
C ALA A 140 -16.81 -17.95 1.11
N GLY A 141 -16.33 -18.97 0.42
CA GLY A 141 -16.68 -20.37 0.66
C GLY A 141 -18.04 -20.80 0.12
N LEU A 142 -18.82 -19.91 -0.49
CA LEU A 142 -20.13 -20.23 -1.06
C LEU A 142 -20.09 -20.56 -2.55
N ASN A 143 -19.04 -20.19 -3.26
CA ASN A 143 -18.95 -20.30 -4.71
C ASN A 143 -17.68 -21.03 -5.16
N ASN A 144 -17.82 -21.94 -6.13
CA ASN A 144 -16.70 -22.47 -6.93
C ASN A 144 -16.40 -21.48 -8.06
N LEU A 145 -15.90 -20.30 -7.73
CA LEU A 145 -15.45 -19.34 -8.72
C LEU A 145 -14.08 -19.75 -9.24
N TYR A 146 -13.80 -19.37 -10.49
CA TYR A 146 -12.46 -19.51 -11.04
C TYR A 146 -11.47 -18.72 -10.21
N GLU A 147 -10.41 -19.39 -9.79
CA GLU A 147 -9.26 -18.75 -9.14
C GLU A 147 -8.05 -18.88 -10.06
N MET A 148 -7.28 -17.81 -10.17
CA MET A 148 -6.02 -17.82 -10.90
C MET A 148 -5.10 -18.89 -10.32
N ASP A 149 -4.40 -19.62 -11.16
CA ASP A 149 -3.30 -20.48 -10.72
C ASP A 149 -2.07 -19.64 -10.30
N THR A 150 -1.02 -20.28 -9.82
CA THR A 150 0.20 -19.58 -9.35
C THR A 150 0.86 -18.77 -10.46
N ASN A 151 0.94 -19.31 -11.69
CA ASN A 151 1.57 -18.62 -12.81
C ASN A 151 0.77 -17.39 -13.25
N GLU A 152 -0.55 -17.53 -13.30
CA GLU A 152 -1.45 -16.41 -13.59
C GLU A 152 -1.38 -15.32 -12.51
N ALA A 153 -1.27 -15.72 -11.25
CA ALA A 153 -1.12 -14.79 -10.12
C ALA A 153 0.22 -14.03 -10.20
N LEU A 154 1.32 -14.71 -10.50
CA LEU A 154 2.64 -14.09 -10.70
C LEU A 154 2.64 -13.14 -11.89
N LEU A 155 2.07 -13.55 -13.03
CA LEU A 155 1.91 -12.69 -14.20
C LEU A 155 1.05 -11.46 -13.91
N THR A 156 0.03 -11.61 -13.06
CA THR A 156 -0.80 -10.48 -12.62
C THR A 156 0.00 -9.50 -11.80
N VAL A 157 0.84 -9.97 -10.86
CA VAL A 157 1.76 -9.13 -10.09
C VAL A 157 2.71 -8.35 -11.01
N GLU A 158 3.30 -8.99 -12.01
CA GLU A 158 4.17 -8.35 -13.00
C GLU A 158 3.42 -7.23 -13.75
N LYS A 159 2.23 -7.51 -14.26
CA LYS A 159 1.39 -6.50 -14.95
C LYS A 159 0.99 -5.34 -14.05
N LEU A 160 0.71 -5.58 -12.78
CA LEU A 160 0.42 -4.51 -11.81
C LEU A 160 1.65 -3.65 -11.56
N ALA A 161 2.83 -4.26 -11.48
CA ALA A 161 4.09 -3.54 -11.33
C ALA A 161 4.41 -2.69 -12.56
N ASP A 162 4.23 -3.24 -13.77
CA ASP A 162 4.41 -2.53 -15.05
C ASP A 162 3.42 -1.36 -15.21
N ALA A 163 2.24 -1.49 -14.64
CA ALA A 163 1.24 -0.42 -14.58
C ALA A 163 1.54 0.65 -13.50
N ASP A 164 2.68 0.58 -12.83
CA ASP A 164 3.10 1.48 -11.72
C ASP A 164 2.17 1.44 -10.49
N VAL A 165 1.52 0.32 -10.22
CA VAL A 165 0.76 0.13 -8.98
C VAL A 165 1.70 0.18 -7.80
N THR A 166 1.34 0.96 -6.77
CA THR A 166 2.24 1.25 -5.63
C THR A 166 2.06 0.27 -4.49
N SER A 167 0.83 -0.20 -4.27
CA SER A 167 0.49 -1.05 -3.12
C SER A 167 -0.48 -2.15 -3.53
N LEU A 168 -0.26 -3.35 -2.97
CA LEU A 168 -1.10 -4.52 -3.19
C LEU A 168 -1.52 -5.10 -1.84
N ALA A 169 -2.81 -5.13 -1.58
CA ALA A 169 -3.42 -5.76 -0.41
C ALA A 169 -4.08 -7.08 -0.81
N PHE A 170 -3.61 -8.16 -0.24
CA PHE A 170 -4.22 -9.49 -0.38
C PHE A 170 -5.42 -9.60 0.55
N SER A 171 -6.59 -9.93 0.01
CA SER A 171 -7.87 -10.04 0.68
C SER A 171 -8.68 -11.20 0.10
N GLY A 172 -10.00 -11.16 0.22
CA GLY A 172 -10.95 -12.12 -0.32
C GLY A 172 -11.62 -12.96 0.76
N GLY A 173 -11.50 -14.31 0.65
CA GLY A 173 -11.82 -15.21 1.73
C GLY A 173 -10.75 -15.14 2.83
N GLU A 174 -9.91 -16.16 2.90
CA GLU A 174 -8.72 -16.12 3.76
C GLU A 174 -7.48 -16.39 2.89
N PRO A 175 -6.65 -15.35 2.62
CA PRO A 175 -5.50 -15.48 1.72
C PRO A 175 -4.52 -16.57 2.13
N LEU A 176 -4.33 -16.81 3.44
CA LEU A 176 -3.43 -17.83 3.97
C LEU A 176 -3.89 -19.28 3.72
N MET A 177 -5.07 -19.47 3.16
CA MET A 177 -5.52 -20.79 2.68
C MET A 177 -4.95 -21.18 1.32
N ARG A 178 -4.39 -20.23 0.57
CA ARG A 178 -3.66 -20.55 -0.68
C ARG A 178 -2.21 -20.91 -0.37
N LYS A 179 -1.77 -22.02 -0.95
CA LYS A 179 -0.40 -22.53 -0.72
C LYS A 179 0.68 -21.63 -1.32
N ASP A 180 0.36 -20.94 -2.41
CA ASP A 180 1.24 -20.04 -3.16
C ASP A 180 1.24 -18.59 -2.64
N PHE A 181 0.49 -18.30 -1.56
CA PHE A 181 0.37 -16.94 -1.01
C PHE A 181 1.75 -16.29 -0.77
N PHE A 182 2.66 -16.98 -0.11
CA PHE A 182 3.98 -16.41 0.24
C PHE A 182 4.85 -16.15 -0.99
N GLU A 183 4.74 -16.99 -2.02
CA GLU A 183 5.44 -16.83 -3.28
C GLU A 183 4.95 -15.58 -4.02
N VAL A 184 3.64 -15.44 -4.17
CA VAL A 184 3.01 -14.29 -4.86
C VAL A 184 3.22 -12.99 -4.07
N ALA A 185 3.14 -13.03 -2.73
CA ALA A 185 3.41 -11.88 -1.87
C ALA A 185 4.87 -11.41 -2.00
N ARG A 186 5.83 -12.36 -2.02
CA ARG A 186 7.24 -12.06 -2.23
C ARG A 186 7.48 -11.42 -3.60
N ALA A 187 6.89 -11.96 -4.66
CA ALA A 187 7.00 -11.37 -6.00
C ALA A 187 6.51 -9.92 -6.02
N ALA A 188 5.36 -9.63 -5.39
CA ALA A 188 4.85 -8.26 -5.30
C ALA A 188 5.82 -7.33 -4.54
N TYR A 189 6.40 -7.80 -3.44
CA TYR A 189 7.41 -7.05 -2.69
C TYR A 189 8.69 -6.80 -3.49
N GLU A 190 9.20 -7.82 -4.20
CA GLU A 190 10.40 -7.72 -5.03
C GLU A 190 10.20 -6.76 -6.21
N HIS A 191 8.99 -6.66 -6.75
CA HIS A 191 8.60 -5.62 -7.70
C HIS A 191 8.44 -4.23 -7.09
N GLY A 192 8.73 -4.07 -5.78
CA GLY A 192 8.76 -2.79 -5.08
C GLY A 192 7.39 -2.24 -4.71
N MET A 193 6.36 -3.07 -4.64
CA MET A 193 5.06 -2.69 -4.10
C MET A 193 5.04 -2.73 -2.57
N TYR A 194 4.25 -1.87 -1.95
CA TYR A 194 3.89 -2.00 -0.54
C TYR A 194 2.88 -3.13 -0.41
N THR A 195 3.23 -4.18 0.32
CA THR A 195 2.42 -5.39 0.43
C THR A 195 1.67 -5.44 1.75
N ALA A 196 0.38 -5.67 1.68
CA ALA A 196 -0.53 -5.75 2.82
C ALA A 196 -1.33 -7.05 2.80
N LEU A 197 -1.73 -7.51 3.97
CA LEU A 197 -2.59 -8.68 4.16
C LEU A 197 -3.80 -8.30 4.99
N ALA A 198 -5.01 -8.54 4.48
CA ALA A 198 -6.26 -8.54 5.24
C ALA A 198 -6.63 -10.00 5.54
N THR A 199 -6.73 -10.35 6.83
CA THR A 199 -6.89 -11.74 7.28
C THR A 199 -7.81 -11.83 8.50
N ASN A 200 -8.40 -12.98 8.71
CA ASN A 200 -9.09 -13.29 9.97
C ASN A 200 -8.11 -13.63 11.12
N GLY A 201 -6.83 -13.80 10.83
CA GLY A 201 -5.76 -14.02 11.81
C GLY A 201 -5.69 -15.43 12.39
N THR A 202 -6.69 -16.27 12.16
CA THR A 202 -6.82 -17.58 12.84
C THR A 202 -5.77 -18.62 12.42
N LEU A 203 -5.12 -18.42 11.26
CA LEU A 203 -4.08 -19.29 10.73
C LEU A 203 -2.66 -18.82 11.07
N ILE A 204 -2.51 -17.67 11.73
CA ILE A 204 -1.20 -17.07 11.98
C ILE A 204 -0.55 -17.71 13.23
N THR A 205 0.24 -18.76 13.01
CA THR A 205 1.19 -19.29 13.98
C THR A 205 2.45 -18.42 14.01
N ARG A 206 3.38 -18.64 14.96
CA ARG A 206 4.70 -17.97 14.96
C ARG A 206 5.45 -18.20 13.66
N GLU A 207 5.42 -19.41 13.15
CA GLU A 207 6.05 -19.75 11.88
C GLU A 207 5.43 -18.99 10.71
N ILE A 208 4.10 -18.88 10.66
CA ILE A 208 3.39 -18.10 9.65
C ILE A 208 3.71 -16.61 9.77
N ALA A 209 3.74 -16.04 10.98
CA ALA A 209 4.12 -14.64 11.20
C ALA A 209 5.55 -14.35 10.67
N LYS A 210 6.50 -15.25 10.94
CA LYS A 210 7.86 -15.16 10.40
C LYS A 210 7.86 -15.22 8.87
N LYS A 211 7.13 -16.15 8.25
CA LYS A 211 7.00 -16.24 6.78
C LYS A 211 6.35 -15.00 6.17
N LEU A 212 5.36 -14.39 6.83
CA LEU A 212 4.78 -13.12 6.41
C LEU A 212 5.83 -12.02 6.31
N LYS A 213 6.65 -11.86 7.35
CA LYS A 213 7.74 -10.89 7.36
C LYS A 213 8.78 -11.19 6.26
N GLU A 214 9.20 -12.44 6.13
CA GLU A 214 10.17 -12.88 5.12
C GLU A 214 9.66 -12.72 3.69
N SER A 215 8.35 -12.86 3.44
CA SER A 215 7.73 -12.62 2.14
C SER A 215 7.49 -11.14 1.82
N GLY A 216 7.90 -10.25 2.74
CA GLY A 216 7.85 -8.81 2.52
C GLY A 216 6.55 -8.13 2.91
N ILE A 217 5.60 -8.84 3.56
CA ILE A 217 4.38 -8.21 4.08
C ILE A 217 4.76 -7.12 5.09
N LYS A 218 4.27 -5.90 4.86
CA LYS A 218 4.55 -4.72 5.68
C LYS A 218 3.43 -4.37 6.64
N TYR A 219 2.21 -4.74 6.31
CA TYR A 219 1.00 -4.35 7.01
C TYR A 219 0.05 -5.55 7.08
N VAL A 220 -0.40 -5.88 8.28
CA VAL A 220 -1.35 -6.97 8.52
C VAL A 220 -2.59 -6.40 9.19
N GLN A 221 -3.70 -6.38 8.45
CA GLN A 221 -4.99 -6.01 8.98
C GLN A 221 -5.70 -7.27 9.47
N ILE A 222 -5.94 -7.35 10.78
CA ILE A 222 -6.56 -8.51 11.41
C ILE A 222 -7.96 -8.16 11.87
N SER A 223 -8.92 -8.97 11.47
CA SER A 223 -10.32 -8.74 11.79
C SER A 223 -10.65 -9.19 13.22
N LEU A 224 -11.15 -8.26 14.06
CA LEU A 224 -11.62 -8.55 15.42
C LEU A 224 -12.92 -7.79 15.68
N ASP A 225 -14.06 -8.49 15.78
CA ASP A 225 -15.40 -7.88 15.87
C ASP A 225 -16.02 -7.93 17.28
N GLY A 226 -15.30 -8.31 18.28
CA GLY A 226 -15.78 -8.31 19.66
C GLY A 226 -14.63 -8.39 20.65
N ALA A 227 -14.82 -7.77 21.80
CA ALA A 227 -13.90 -7.88 22.94
C ALA A 227 -14.08 -9.21 23.70
N LYS A 228 -15.23 -9.87 23.47
CA LYS A 228 -15.58 -11.14 24.12
C LYS A 228 -15.63 -12.27 23.09
N PRO A 229 -15.26 -13.51 23.51
CA PRO A 229 -15.33 -14.68 22.65
C PRO A 229 -16.70 -14.89 22.00
N GLU A 230 -17.78 -14.71 22.79
CA GLU A 230 -19.15 -14.94 22.33
C GLU A 230 -19.52 -14.01 21.17
N THR A 231 -19.16 -12.73 21.30
CA THR A 231 -19.45 -11.72 20.29
C THR A 231 -18.66 -11.99 19.02
N HIS A 232 -17.35 -12.07 19.12
CA HIS A 232 -16.48 -12.31 17.95
C HIS A 232 -16.83 -13.63 17.25
N ASN A 233 -16.97 -14.73 18.00
CA ASN A 233 -17.27 -16.05 17.46
C ASN A 233 -18.62 -16.10 16.77
N SER A 234 -19.64 -15.40 17.31
CA SER A 234 -20.95 -15.27 16.69
C SER A 234 -20.89 -14.57 15.33
N PHE A 235 -20.05 -13.52 15.17
CA PHE A 235 -19.82 -12.84 13.90
C PHE A 235 -19.14 -13.76 12.88
N ARG A 236 -18.12 -14.50 13.36
CA ARG A 236 -17.24 -15.32 12.51
C ARG A 236 -17.79 -16.70 12.19
N GLY A 237 -18.95 -17.06 12.80
CA GLY A 237 -19.63 -18.32 12.54
C GLY A 237 -18.91 -19.57 13.06
N THR A 238 -18.19 -19.45 14.18
CA THR A 238 -17.40 -20.53 14.80
C THR A 238 -17.23 -20.29 16.30
N SER A 239 -16.98 -21.33 17.08
CA SER A 239 -16.75 -21.23 18.53
C SER A 239 -15.31 -20.97 18.95
N TRP A 240 -14.37 -20.91 18.02
CA TRP A 240 -12.93 -20.91 18.31
C TRP A 240 -12.13 -19.77 17.67
N ALA A 241 -12.74 -18.91 16.87
CA ALA A 241 -12.02 -17.88 16.13
C ALA A 241 -11.35 -16.87 17.06
N TYR A 242 -12.01 -16.43 18.12
CA TYR A 242 -11.50 -15.39 19.02
C TYR A 242 -10.11 -15.68 19.54
N GLU A 243 -9.92 -16.84 20.19
CA GLU A 243 -8.64 -17.22 20.78
C GLU A 243 -7.54 -17.33 19.72
N ARG A 244 -7.87 -17.88 18.55
CA ARG A 244 -6.90 -18.02 17.46
C ARG A 244 -6.54 -16.66 16.85
N THR A 245 -7.52 -15.79 16.69
CA THR A 245 -7.29 -14.42 16.17
C THR A 245 -6.38 -13.63 17.12
N LEU A 246 -6.65 -13.65 18.44
CA LEU A 246 -5.79 -12.99 19.43
C LEU A 246 -4.37 -13.56 19.43
N LYS A 247 -4.23 -14.89 19.29
CA LYS A 247 -2.93 -15.53 19.16
C LYS A 247 -2.21 -15.07 17.89
N GLY A 248 -2.92 -14.97 16.76
CA GLY A 248 -2.38 -14.46 15.51
C GLY A 248 -1.89 -13.02 15.61
N ILE A 249 -2.67 -12.14 16.29
CA ILE A 249 -2.28 -10.77 16.57
C ILE A 249 -0.94 -10.72 17.35
N ARG A 250 -0.86 -11.46 18.47
CA ARG A 250 0.36 -11.52 19.30
C ARG A 250 1.56 -12.03 18.51
N ASN A 251 1.39 -13.10 17.72
CA ASN A 251 2.45 -13.65 16.89
C ASN A 251 2.98 -12.62 15.87
N CYS A 252 2.10 -11.83 15.24
CA CYS A 252 2.52 -10.76 14.33
C CYS A 252 3.29 -9.66 15.04
N ILE A 253 2.84 -9.23 16.22
CA ILE A 253 3.48 -8.18 17.02
C ILE A 253 4.87 -8.67 17.49
N GLU A 254 4.97 -9.91 17.99
CA GLU A 254 6.24 -10.51 18.44
C GLU A 254 7.27 -10.58 17.30
N GLU A 255 6.83 -10.81 16.05
CA GLU A 255 7.71 -10.77 14.87
C GLU A 255 8.01 -9.35 14.37
N GLY A 256 7.43 -8.31 14.99
CA GLY A 256 7.63 -6.90 14.60
C GLY A 256 6.94 -6.53 13.29
N LEU A 257 5.83 -7.19 12.96
CA LEU A 257 4.93 -6.77 11.87
C LEU A 257 4.06 -5.60 12.35
N PHE A 258 3.73 -4.68 11.45
CA PHE A 258 2.73 -3.66 11.74
C PHE A 258 1.33 -4.27 11.67
N VAL A 259 0.60 -4.23 12.79
CA VAL A 259 -0.73 -4.82 12.91
C VAL A 259 -1.76 -3.72 13.10
N GLU A 260 -2.84 -3.80 12.32
CA GLU A 260 -4.04 -2.99 12.52
C GLU A 260 -5.23 -3.92 12.81
N ILE A 261 -6.07 -3.52 13.74
CA ILE A 261 -7.32 -4.21 14.03
C ILE A 261 -8.45 -3.61 13.20
N ALA A 262 -9.14 -4.45 12.42
CA ALA A 262 -10.32 -4.08 11.67
C ALA A 262 -11.58 -4.60 12.36
N THR A 263 -12.48 -3.69 12.73
CA THR A 263 -13.75 -4.02 13.39
C THR A 263 -14.93 -3.53 12.58
N THR A 264 -15.85 -4.43 12.23
CA THR A 264 -17.13 -4.04 11.64
C THR A 264 -18.11 -3.69 12.75
N VAL A 265 -18.36 -2.40 12.95
CA VAL A 265 -19.27 -1.92 14.01
C VAL A 265 -20.73 -2.16 13.62
N THR A 266 -21.45 -2.85 14.48
CA THR A 266 -22.88 -3.14 14.33
C THR A 266 -23.62 -3.02 15.68
N LYS A 267 -24.94 -3.17 15.67
CA LYS A 267 -25.74 -3.19 16.90
C LYS A 267 -25.35 -4.33 17.88
N LEU A 268 -24.67 -5.36 17.40
CA LEU A 268 -24.30 -6.52 18.22
C LEU A 268 -23.03 -6.29 19.03
N ASN A 269 -22.17 -5.37 18.62
CA ASN A 269 -20.84 -5.17 19.22
C ASN A 269 -20.51 -3.71 19.57
N TYR A 270 -21.38 -2.75 19.25
CA TYR A 270 -21.02 -1.34 19.44
C TYR A 270 -20.71 -0.99 20.91
N ASN A 271 -21.30 -1.70 21.86
CA ASN A 271 -21.02 -1.52 23.30
C ASN A 271 -19.63 -2.05 23.72
N GLU A 272 -18.98 -2.88 22.89
CA GLU A 272 -17.68 -3.49 23.18
C GLU A 272 -16.50 -2.74 22.49
N ILE A 273 -16.79 -1.67 21.71
CA ILE A 273 -15.76 -1.01 20.92
C ILE A 273 -14.64 -0.45 21.78
N TRP A 274 -14.98 0.14 22.93
CA TRP A 274 -13.98 0.67 23.87
C TRP A 274 -13.15 -0.41 24.57
N ASP A 275 -13.64 -1.64 24.63
CA ASP A 275 -12.91 -2.77 25.19
C ASP A 275 -11.99 -3.44 24.16
N ILE A 276 -12.17 -3.15 22.85
CA ILE A 276 -11.31 -3.62 21.76
C ILE A 276 -10.08 -2.71 21.60
N ILE A 277 -10.22 -1.41 21.89
CA ILE A 277 -9.19 -0.38 21.76
C ILE A 277 -8.29 -0.37 22.98
#